data_e5954cd62e5c80b9572a686fe0952145
#
_entry.id   e5954cd62e5c80b9572a686fe0952145
#
_cell.length_a   1.000
_cell.length_b   1.000
_cell.length_c   1.000
_cell.angle_alpha   90.00
_cell.angle_beta   90.00
_cell.angle_gamma   90.00
#
_symmetry.space_group_name_H-M   'P 1'
#
loop_
_entity.id
_entity.type
_entity.pdbx_description
1 polymer ?
#
loop_
_entity_poly.entity_id
_entity_poly.type
_entity_poly.pdbx_seq_one_letter_code
_entity_poly.pdbx_strand_id
1 'polypeptide(L)'
;MNFLPSRSYSCDHLKNFIDNHLKNYTYKRNYDYGVNNRDNVSCLSPYISHGVIQEKEILKNCLKKYPYEVIEKFIQEVLWRNYWKGWLELRPSLWQDHLKDLQDLKNYKLDNSYLEAVSGNTKIECFNDWVIELKKNHYLHNHTRMWFASIWIFTLKLPWQLGAEFFMKYLFDGDPASNTLGWRWVAGIQTIGKHYLASSSNINKYTNNRYLNIQLNNGADAIISNKIYTADKLNIKNPELGNIEEVIVFDNYLSIEQGNLANLKKIYLVENNNTNRSIELDENVIRFKKSLLDDQVERLKNNNINFEIVKIHDLELLKDIKYAYYPNIG
;
A
#
# COMPACT_ATOMS: atom_id res chain seq x y z
N MET A 1 1.89 16.79 -6.68
CA MET A 1 1.05 15.65 -7.11
C MET A 1 -0.28 15.73 -6.36
N ASN A 2 -1.41 15.57 -7.03
CA ASN A 2 -2.73 15.63 -6.39
C ASN A 2 -3.49 14.33 -6.69
N PHE A 3 -3.84 13.56 -5.65
CA PHE A 3 -4.63 12.35 -5.77
C PHE A 3 -6.10 12.70 -5.54
N LEU A 4 -6.86 12.85 -6.62
CA LEU A 4 -8.31 13.08 -6.49
C LEU A 4 -9.01 11.76 -6.10
N PRO A 5 -9.78 11.75 -5.02
CA PRO A 5 -10.35 10.52 -4.45
C PRO A 5 -11.61 10.07 -5.20
N SER A 6 -11.47 9.66 -6.45
CA SER A 6 -12.58 9.14 -7.26
C SER A 6 -12.15 8.06 -8.24
N ARG A 7 -13.10 7.18 -8.57
CA ARG A 7 -12.92 6.13 -9.58
C ARG A 7 -12.72 6.72 -10.97
N SER A 8 -13.50 7.76 -11.34
CA SER A 8 -13.36 8.42 -12.65
C SER A 8 -11.92 8.90 -12.85
N TYR A 9 -11.38 9.63 -11.88
CA TYR A 9 -9.99 10.09 -11.95
C TYR A 9 -9.00 8.92 -12.10
N SER A 10 -9.18 7.84 -11.34
CA SER A 10 -8.27 6.68 -11.41
C SER A 10 -8.30 5.99 -12.78
N CYS A 11 -9.47 5.91 -13.41
CA CYS A 11 -9.64 5.35 -14.76
C CYS A 11 -9.01 6.24 -15.85
N ASP A 12 -9.23 7.57 -15.76
CA ASP A 12 -8.64 8.53 -16.69
C ASP A 12 -7.12 8.57 -16.57
N HIS A 13 -6.62 8.49 -15.31
CA HIS A 13 -5.19 8.43 -15.04
C HIS A 13 -4.55 7.14 -15.57
N LEU A 14 -5.22 5.98 -15.38
CA LEU A 14 -4.78 4.71 -15.99
C LEU A 14 -4.73 4.82 -17.51
N LYS A 15 -5.78 5.37 -18.13
CA LYS A 15 -5.83 5.54 -19.59
C LYS A 15 -4.67 6.41 -20.07
N ASN A 16 -4.44 7.55 -19.45
CA ASN A 16 -3.33 8.44 -19.80
C ASN A 16 -1.97 7.71 -19.66
N PHE A 17 -1.77 6.97 -18.57
CA PHE A 17 -0.54 6.20 -18.36
C PHE A 17 -0.33 5.14 -19.43
N ILE A 18 -1.37 4.38 -19.78
CA ILE A 18 -1.32 3.37 -20.85
C ILE A 18 -0.98 4.04 -22.19
N ASP A 19 -1.61 5.18 -22.48
CA ASP A 19 -1.49 5.82 -23.79
C ASP A 19 -0.10 6.44 -24.02
N ASN A 20 0.49 7.02 -22.98
CA ASN A 20 1.65 7.89 -23.14
C ASN A 20 2.94 7.34 -22.49
N HIS A 21 2.84 6.49 -21.45
CA HIS A 21 3.97 6.18 -20.60
C HIS A 21 4.30 4.69 -20.44
N LEU A 22 3.31 3.80 -20.50
CA LEU A 22 3.44 2.38 -20.22
C LEU A 22 4.52 1.68 -21.05
N LYS A 23 4.63 2.01 -22.34
CA LYS A 23 5.63 1.41 -23.24
C LYS A 23 7.07 1.57 -22.72
N ASN A 24 7.35 2.68 -22.05
CA ASN A 24 8.68 3.02 -21.54
C ASN A 24 8.88 2.62 -20.07
N TYR A 25 7.87 2.05 -19.42
CA TYR A 25 7.88 1.74 -18.00
C TYR A 25 9.09 0.89 -17.59
N THR A 26 9.40 -0.16 -18.31
CA THR A 26 10.51 -1.08 -18.01
C THR A 26 11.85 -0.34 -17.82
N TYR A 27 12.12 0.65 -18.63
CA TYR A 27 13.38 1.40 -18.61
C TYR A 27 13.37 2.59 -17.63
N LYS A 28 12.19 3.19 -17.40
CA LYS A 28 12.07 4.43 -16.63
C LYS A 28 11.56 4.24 -15.22
N ARG A 29 10.97 3.09 -14.88
CA ARG A 29 10.29 2.84 -13.60
C ARG A 29 11.12 3.08 -12.35
N ASN A 30 12.45 2.97 -12.45
CA ASN A 30 13.34 3.14 -11.31
C ASN A 30 13.72 4.59 -11.03
N TYR A 31 13.46 5.51 -11.98
CA TYR A 31 13.80 6.92 -11.80
C TYR A 31 12.76 7.65 -10.98
N ASP A 32 13.18 8.30 -9.90
CA ASP A 32 12.40 9.28 -9.17
C ASP A 32 12.79 10.69 -9.59
N TYR A 33 12.06 11.25 -10.53
CA TYR A 33 12.27 12.62 -11.02
C TYR A 33 11.70 13.71 -10.10
N GLY A 34 11.17 13.31 -8.92
CA GLY A 34 10.55 14.21 -7.95
C GLY A 34 9.03 14.32 -8.12
N VAL A 35 8.40 14.96 -7.13
CA VAL A 35 6.94 15.00 -6.93
C VAL A 35 6.15 15.43 -8.17
N ASN A 36 6.67 16.35 -8.96
CA ASN A 36 5.95 16.92 -10.10
C ASN A 36 6.23 16.21 -11.43
N ASN A 37 7.11 15.21 -11.45
CA ASN A 37 7.58 14.55 -12.67
C ASN A 37 7.53 13.01 -12.53
N ARG A 38 6.34 12.45 -12.28
CA ARG A 38 6.14 11.01 -12.06
C ARG A 38 5.39 10.29 -13.18
N ASP A 39 5.43 10.80 -14.39
CA ASP A 39 4.75 10.21 -15.55
C ASP A 39 5.34 8.84 -15.94
N ASN A 40 6.55 8.53 -15.47
CA ASN A 40 7.22 7.25 -15.71
C ASN A 40 6.67 6.08 -14.88
N VAL A 41 5.80 6.35 -13.90
CA VAL A 41 5.12 5.35 -13.06
C VAL A 41 3.62 5.64 -13.00
N SER A 42 2.81 4.60 -12.80
CA SER A 42 1.36 4.74 -12.86
C SER A 42 0.75 5.53 -11.71
N CYS A 43 1.40 5.60 -10.55
CA CYS A 43 0.89 6.20 -9.32
C CYS A 43 -0.54 5.75 -8.92
N LEU A 44 -0.96 4.55 -9.33
CA LEU A 44 -2.30 4.00 -9.10
C LEU A 44 -2.47 3.27 -7.77
N SER A 45 -1.38 3.03 -7.03
CA SER A 45 -1.43 2.25 -5.79
C SER A 45 -2.42 2.77 -4.76
N PRO A 46 -2.67 4.10 -4.57
CA PRO A 46 -3.72 4.57 -3.67
C PRO A 46 -5.13 4.07 -4.03
N TYR A 47 -5.43 3.94 -5.32
CA TYR A 47 -6.75 3.47 -5.79
C TYR A 47 -6.85 1.95 -5.80
N ILE A 48 -5.74 1.27 -6.09
CA ILE A 48 -5.68 -0.20 -6.05
C ILE A 48 -5.81 -0.69 -4.61
N SER A 49 -5.17 -0.02 -3.64
CA SER A 49 -5.23 -0.38 -2.21
C SER A 49 -6.63 -0.41 -1.66
N HIS A 50 -7.46 0.50 -2.16
CA HIS A 50 -8.84 0.63 -1.74
C HIS A 50 -9.83 -0.07 -2.70
N GLY A 51 -9.32 -0.85 -3.68
CA GLY A 51 -10.17 -1.56 -4.63
C GLY A 51 -11.08 -0.65 -5.45
N VAL A 52 -10.72 0.63 -5.61
CA VAL A 52 -11.43 1.60 -6.47
C VAL A 52 -11.26 1.23 -7.93
N ILE A 53 -10.07 0.75 -8.29
CA ILE A 53 -9.74 0.10 -9.55
C ILE A 53 -9.03 -1.22 -9.24
N GLN A 54 -9.44 -2.29 -9.90
CA GLN A 54 -8.93 -3.63 -9.62
C GLN A 54 -7.76 -3.99 -10.53
N GLU A 55 -6.84 -4.83 -10.04
CA GLU A 55 -5.70 -5.33 -10.80
C GLU A 55 -6.15 -5.98 -12.11
N LYS A 56 -7.21 -6.79 -12.09
CA LYS A 56 -7.77 -7.43 -13.28
C LYS A 56 -8.20 -6.41 -14.34
N GLU A 57 -8.79 -5.30 -13.93
CA GLU A 57 -9.21 -4.22 -14.82
C GLU A 57 -7.99 -3.52 -15.44
N ILE A 58 -6.98 -3.23 -14.64
CA ILE A 58 -5.71 -2.63 -15.09
C ILE A 58 -5.05 -3.52 -16.13
N LEU A 59 -4.86 -4.80 -15.81
CA LEU A 59 -4.20 -5.76 -16.71
C LEU A 59 -4.96 -5.91 -18.03
N LYS A 60 -6.29 -6.02 -17.95
CA LYS A 60 -7.15 -6.11 -19.16
C LYS A 60 -6.98 -4.89 -20.07
N ASN A 61 -6.93 -3.68 -19.50
CA ASN A 61 -6.76 -2.46 -20.29
C ASN A 61 -5.35 -2.34 -20.89
N CYS A 62 -4.32 -2.72 -20.15
CA CYS A 62 -2.94 -2.73 -20.65
C CYS A 62 -2.74 -3.72 -21.81
N LEU A 63 -3.24 -4.95 -21.65
CA LEU A 63 -3.12 -6.03 -22.65
C LEU A 63 -3.96 -5.80 -23.91
N LYS A 64 -4.97 -4.95 -23.87
CA LYS A 64 -5.69 -4.50 -25.08
C LYS A 64 -4.80 -3.66 -26.00
N LYS A 65 -3.81 -2.94 -25.44
CA LYS A 65 -2.98 -1.99 -26.21
C LYS A 65 -1.59 -2.52 -26.52
N TYR A 66 -1.01 -3.29 -25.62
CA TYR A 66 0.36 -3.79 -25.76
C TYR A 66 0.42 -5.30 -25.54
N PRO A 67 1.27 -6.03 -26.28
CA PRO A 67 1.55 -7.42 -26.00
C PRO A 67 2.29 -7.57 -24.66
N TYR A 68 2.15 -8.75 -24.05
CA TYR A 68 2.69 -9.05 -22.72
C TYR A 68 4.18 -8.72 -22.60
N GLU A 69 4.98 -9.09 -23.60
CA GLU A 69 6.44 -8.96 -23.61
C GLU A 69 6.91 -7.50 -23.47
N VAL A 70 6.11 -6.55 -23.96
CA VAL A 70 6.41 -5.11 -23.86
C VAL A 70 6.15 -4.57 -22.45
N ILE A 71 5.14 -5.13 -21.77
CA ILE A 71 4.65 -4.60 -20.49
C ILE A 71 4.81 -5.57 -19.32
N GLU A 72 5.56 -6.67 -19.51
CA GLU A 72 5.78 -7.71 -18.53
C GLU A 72 6.15 -7.16 -17.15
N LYS A 73 7.09 -6.21 -17.11
CA LYS A 73 7.54 -5.61 -15.84
C LYS A 73 6.43 -4.85 -15.12
N PHE A 74 5.56 -4.17 -15.83
CA PHE A 74 4.42 -3.50 -15.23
C PHE A 74 3.41 -4.50 -14.67
N ILE A 75 3.11 -5.56 -15.41
CA ILE A 75 2.22 -6.65 -14.98
C ILE A 75 2.76 -7.30 -13.70
N GLN A 76 4.06 -7.61 -13.68
CA GLN A 76 4.72 -8.18 -12.50
C GLN A 76 4.57 -7.27 -11.27
N GLU A 77 4.82 -5.97 -11.42
CA GLU A 77 4.70 -5.02 -10.29
C GLU A 77 3.26 -4.89 -9.77
N VAL A 78 2.26 -4.93 -10.65
CA VAL A 78 0.85 -4.95 -10.23
C VAL A 78 0.52 -6.22 -9.46
N LEU A 79 1.02 -7.38 -9.92
CA LEU A 79 0.72 -8.69 -9.32
C LEU A 79 1.53 -8.95 -8.03
N TRP A 80 2.66 -8.27 -7.80
CA TRP A 80 3.39 -8.36 -6.52
C TRP A 80 2.51 -8.06 -5.33
N ARG A 81 1.57 -7.12 -5.47
CA ARG A 81 0.60 -6.80 -4.42
C ARG A 81 -0.25 -8.02 -4.05
N ASN A 82 -0.79 -8.74 -5.03
CA ASN A 82 -1.61 -9.93 -4.79
C ASN A 82 -0.79 -11.03 -4.13
N TYR A 83 0.47 -11.18 -4.55
CA TYR A 83 1.40 -12.11 -3.91
C TYR A 83 1.61 -11.78 -2.42
N TRP A 84 1.89 -10.51 -2.08
CA TRP A 84 2.08 -10.10 -0.69
C TRP A 84 0.83 -10.31 0.16
N LYS A 85 -0.34 -9.96 -0.36
CA LYS A 85 -1.62 -10.16 0.33
C LYS A 85 -1.86 -11.64 0.62
N GLY A 86 -1.78 -12.49 -0.38
CA GLY A 86 -1.95 -13.94 -0.20
C GLY A 86 -0.87 -14.55 0.71
N TRP A 87 0.36 -14.05 0.66
CA TRP A 87 1.44 -14.53 1.52
C TRP A 87 1.14 -14.23 3.00
N LEU A 88 0.70 -13.00 3.33
CA LEU A 88 0.37 -12.62 4.71
C LEU A 88 -0.92 -13.30 5.19
N GLU A 89 -1.93 -13.41 4.35
CA GLU A 89 -3.18 -14.08 4.65
C GLU A 89 -2.98 -15.54 5.06
N LEU A 90 -2.05 -16.24 4.41
CA LEU A 90 -1.62 -17.58 4.81
C LEU A 90 -0.76 -17.61 6.09
N ARG A 91 -0.33 -16.47 6.61
CA ARG A 91 0.58 -16.39 7.78
C ARG A 91 0.16 -15.27 8.75
N PRO A 92 -1.05 -15.35 9.31
CA PRO A 92 -1.62 -14.29 10.15
C PRO A 92 -0.80 -14.03 11.42
N SER A 93 -0.09 -15.05 11.91
CA SER A 93 0.81 -14.92 13.08
C SER A 93 1.92 -13.89 12.88
N LEU A 94 2.39 -13.66 11.65
CA LEU A 94 3.36 -12.61 11.37
C LEU A 94 2.81 -11.22 11.68
N TRP A 95 1.55 -10.96 11.33
CA TRP A 95 0.92 -9.67 11.62
C TRP A 95 0.73 -9.47 13.12
N GLN A 96 0.31 -10.52 13.85
CA GLN A 96 0.18 -10.47 15.30
C GLN A 96 1.52 -10.18 15.98
N ASP A 97 2.59 -10.83 15.54
CA ASP A 97 3.95 -10.59 16.04
C ASP A 97 4.41 -9.15 15.75
N HIS A 98 4.11 -8.63 14.54
CA HIS A 98 4.44 -7.25 14.19
C HIS A 98 3.75 -6.24 15.11
N LEU A 99 2.46 -6.44 15.41
CA LEU A 99 1.72 -5.59 16.34
C LEU A 99 2.29 -5.66 17.76
N LYS A 100 2.67 -6.85 18.22
CA LYS A 100 3.33 -7.03 19.51
C LYS A 100 4.68 -6.33 19.54
N ASP A 101 5.52 -6.51 18.53
CA ASP A 101 6.81 -5.83 18.42
C ASP A 101 6.64 -4.29 18.48
N LEU A 102 5.59 -3.73 17.88
CA LEU A 102 5.29 -2.29 17.96
C LEU A 102 4.94 -1.83 19.40
N GLN A 103 4.22 -2.66 20.15
CA GLN A 103 3.92 -2.37 21.55
C GLN A 103 5.19 -2.40 22.41
N ASP A 104 6.06 -3.38 22.20
CA ASP A 104 7.34 -3.51 22.91
C ASP A 104 8.28 -2.33 22.60
N LEU A 105 8.21 -1.79 21.38
CA LEU A 105 9.00 -0.64 20.92
C LEU A 105 8.39 0.73 21.27
N LYS A 106 7.28 0.78 22.00
CA LYS A 106 6.57 2.04 22.29
C LYS A 106 7.47 3.11 22.93
N ASN A 107 8.32 2.72 23.86
CA ASN A 107 9.24 3.64 24.53
C ASN A 107 10.38 4.13 23.63
N TYR A 108 10.74 3.37 22.59
CA TYR A 108 11.76 3.77 21.62
C TYR A 108 11.35 5.02 20.83
N LYS A 109 10.05 5.30 20.73
CA LYS A 109 9.53 6.51 20.06
C LYS A 109 9.90 7.82 20.78
N LEU A 110 10.44 7.74 21.98
CA LEU A 110 10.97 8.88 22.73
C LEU A 110 12.47 9.08 22.51
N ASP A 111 13.16 8.19 21.83
CA ASP A 111 14.56 8.30 21.51
C ASP A 111 14.82 9.43 20.49
N ASN A 112 15.87 10.23 20.73
CA ASN A 112 16.21 11.35 19.87
C ASN A 112 16.46 10.93 18.41
N SER A 113 17.10 9.78 18.18
CA SER A 113 17.38 9.30 16.84
C SER A 113 16.09 8.98 16.06
N TYR A 114 15.07 8.43 16.74
CA TYR A 114 13.76 8.24 16.14
C TYR A 114 13.06 9.57 15.86
N LEU A 115 13.07 10.50 16.82
CA LEU A 115 12.44 11.81 16.68
C LEU A 115 13.07 12.64 15.53
N GLU A 116 14.40 12.61 15.40
CA GLU A 116 15.11 13.22 14.27
C GLU A 116 14.70 12.57 12.93
N ALA A 117 14.63 11.25 12.88
CA ALA A 117 14.24 10.52 11.66
C ALA A 117 12.82 10.87 11.22
N VAL A 118 11.82 10.77 12.11
CA VAL A 118 10.43 11.05 11.76
C VAL A 118 10.13 12.52 11.52
N SER A 119 10.97 13.45 12.03
CA SER A 119 10.87 14.87 11.73
C SER A 119 11.55 15.28 10.42
N GLY A 120 12.39 14.40 9.85
CA GLY A 120 13.21 14.73 8.68
C GLY A 120 14.35 15.68 9.02
N ASN A 121 14.96 15.51 10.19
CA ASN A 121 16.06 16.35 10.69
C ASN A 121 17.32 15.52 10.96
N THR A 122 17.62 14.58 10.07
CA THR A 122 18.84 13.76 10.12
C THR A 122 19.98 14.42 9.35
N LYS A 123 21.16 13.81 9.38
CA LYS A 123 22.31 14.23 8.57
C LYS A 123 22.22 13.81 7.09
N ILE A 124 21.13 13.18 6.67
CA ILE A 124 20.96 12.59 5.32
C ILE A 124 19.90 13.40 4.58
N GLU A 125 20.33 14.31 3.74
CA GLU A 125 19.47 15.25 3.01
C GLU A 125 18.32 14.57 2.26
N CYS A 126 18.63 13.58 1.42
CA CYS A 126 17.62 12.88 0.63
C CYS A 126 16.56 12.18 1.51
N PHE A 127 16.97 11.64 2.65
CA PHE A 127 16.05 11.01 3.60
C PHE A 127 15.10 12.04 4.22
N ASN A 128 15.62 13.21 4.61
CA ASN A 128 14.83 14.32 5.17
C ASN A 128 13.78 14.80 4.16
N ASP A 129 14.19 15.01 2.90
CA ASP A 129 13.28 15.41 1.82
C ASP A 129 12.15 14.37 1.61
N TRP A 130 12.47 13.08 1.67
CA TRP A 130 11.48 12.02 1.52
C TRP A 130 10.53 11.92 2.73
N VAL A 131 10.99 12.24 3.94
CA VAL A 131 10.09 12.35 5.12
C VAL A 131 9.10 13.49 4.90
N ILE A 132 9.58 14.66 4.46
CA ILE A 132 8.73 15.82 4.16
C ILE A 132 7.75 15.48 3.03
N GLU A 133 8.24 14.85 1.97
CA GLU A 133 7.41 14.42 0.84
C GLU A 133 6.32 13.46 1.28
N LEU A 134 6.66 12.43 2.07
CA LEU A 134 5.70 11.45 2.57
C LEU A 134 4.59 12.10 3.38
N LYS A 135 4.95 12.99 4.33
CA LYS A 135 3.99 13.69 5.17
C LYS A 135 3.10 14.67 4.41
N LYS A 136 3.62 15.28 3.34
CA LYS A 136 2.90 16.28 2.56
C LYS A 136 2.03 15.69 1.46
N ASN A 137 2.56 14.67 0.77
CA ASN A 137 1.92 14.11 -0.44
C ASN A 137 1.32 12.72 -0.21
N HIS A 138 1.54 12.11 0.95
CA HIS A 138 1.05 10.78 1.33
C HIS A 138 1.43 9.67 0.33
N TYR A 139 2.53 9.88 -0.37
CA TYR A 139 3.04 8.99 -1.40
C TYR A 139 4.55 9.14 -1.55
N LEU A 140 5.23 8.03 -1.81
CA LEU A 140 6.62 7.99 -2.26
C LEU A 140 6.76 7.10 -3.48
N HIS A 141 7.68 7.44 -4.37
CA HIS A 141 8.07 6.58 -5.48
C HIS A 141 8.54 5.21 -4.97
N ASN A 142 8.23 4.12 -5.67
CA ASN A 142 8.54 2.76 -5.19
C ASN A 142 10.04 2.58 -4.88
N HIS A 143 10.93 3.03 -5.74
CA HIS A 143 12.36 2.93 -5.51
C HIS A 143 12.81 3.75 -4.30
N THR A 144 12.22 4.92 -4.11
CA THR A 144 12.44 5.78 -2.94
C THR A 144 12.04 5.08 -1.63
N ARG A 145 10.94 4.31 -1.63
CA ARG A 145 10.56 3.51 -0.45
C ARG A 145 11.61 2.49 -0.06
N MET A 146 12.27 1.88 -1.04
CA MET A 146 13.36 0.91 -0.79
C MET A 146 14.59 1.61 -0.20
N TRP A 147 14.99 2.77 -0.75
CA TRP A 147 16.09 3.56 -0.21
C TRP A 147 15.79 4.05 1.20
N PHE A 148 14.59 4.59 1.41
CA PHE A 148 14.12 5.06 2.70
C PHE A 148 14.23 3.95 3.76
N ALA A 149 13.67 2.78 3.48
CA ALA A 149 13.71 1.65 4.41
C ALA A 149 15.14 1.17 4.68
N SER A 150 15.99 1.12 3.66
CA SER A 150 17.41 0.76 3.82
C SER A 150 18.17 1.77 4.68
N ILE A 151 17.97 3.07 4.46
CA ILE A 151 18.60 4.12 5.27
C ILE A 151 18.12 4.06 6.71
N TRP A 152 16.82 3.92 6.92
CA TRP A 152 16.21 3.76 8.24
C TRP A 152 16.85 2.61 9.03
N ILE A 153 16.90 1.42 8.41
CA ILE A 153 17.36 0.19 9.05
C ILE A 153 18.88 0.19 9.26
N PHE A 154 19.64 0.45 8.20
CA PHE A 154 21.07 0.13 8.17
C PHE A 154 21.96 1.35 8.44
N THR A 155 21.54 2.55 8.07
CA THR A 155 22.34 3.77 8.31
C THR A 155 21.93 4.45 9.61
N LEU A 156 20.64 4.66 9.84
CA LEU A 156 20.11 5.24 11.08
C LEU A 156 19.99 4.22 12.21
N LYS A 157 20.07 2.91 11.90
CA LYS A 157 20.00 1.79 12.85
C LYS A 157 18.73 1.77 13.68
N LEU A 158 17.62 2.19 13.09
CA LEU A 158 16.32 2.22 13.74
C LEU A 158 15.56 0.90 13.53
N PRO A 159 14.71 0.47 14.48
CA PRO A 159 13.86 -0.70 14.32
C PRO A 159 12.99 -0.61 13.07
N TRP A 160 13.03 -1.63 12.22
CA TRP A 160 12.28 -1.66 10.96
C TRP A 160 10.76 -1.59 11.17
N GLN A 161 10.27 -2.11 12.29
CA GLN A 161 8.86 -2.10 12.66
C GLN A 161 8.32 -0.68 12.79
N LEU A 162 9.10 0.22 13.40
CA LEU A 162 8.73 1.63 13.55
C LEU A 162 8.72 2.37 12.20
N GLY A 163 9.61 2.00 11.29
CA GLY A 163 9.59 2.54 9.93
C GLY A 163 8.38 2.05 9.12
N ALA A 164 8.03 0.76 9.26
CA ALA A 164 6.82 0.20 8.67
C ALA A 164 5.55 0.87 9.22
N GLU A 165 5.47 1.13 10.54
CA GLU A 165 4.39 1.89 11.15
C GLU A 165 4.32 3.31 10.61
N PHE A 166 5.46 3.99 10.48
CA PHE A 166 5.54 5.34 9.92
C PHE A 166 5.00 5.40 8.48
N PHE A 167 5.30 4.42 7.65
CA PHE A 167 4.73 4.30 6.31
C PHE A 167 3.21 4.04 6.36
N MET A 168 2.75 3.12 7.19
CA MET A 168 1.31 2.86 7.35
C MET A 168 0.55 4.11 7.77
N LYS A 169 1.13 4.92 8.66
CA LYS A 169 0.50 6.16 9.13
C LYS A 169 0.25 7.16 8.01
N TYR A 170 1.21 7.35 7.12
CA TYR A 170 1.19 8.46 6.17
C TYR A 170 0.85 8.08 4.72
N LEU A 171 1.00 6.83 4.29
CA LEU A 171 0.76 6.46 2.89
C LEU A 171 -0.73 6.31 2.58
N PHE A 172 -1.20 6.95 1.49
CA PHE A 172 -2.54 6.72 0.95
C PHE A 172 -2.75 5.27 0.48
N ASP A 173 -1.69 4.60 0.07
CA ASP A 173 -1.70 3.20 -0.34
C ASP A 173 -1.20 2.25 0.77
N GLY A 174 -1.21 2.71 2.02
CA GLY A 174 -0.82 1.89 3.17
C GLY A 174 -1.61 0.58 3.23
N ASP A 175 -0.92 -0.53 3.00
CA ASP A 175 -1.47 -1.87 3.01
C ASP A 175 -0.65 -2.74 3.95
N PRO A 176 -1.26 -3.37 4.95
CA PRO A 176 -0.53 -4.14 5.96
C PRO A 176 0.40 -5.20 5.37
N ALA A 177 -0.04 -5.91 4.32
CA ALA A 177 0.75 -6.95 3.70
C ALA A 177 1.94 -6.38 2.91
N SER A 178 1.65 -5.53 1.91
CA SER A 178 2.69 -4.98 1.03
C SER A 178 3.70 -4.15 1.81
N ASN A 179 3.24 -3.36 2.78
CA ASN A 179 4.11 -2.53 3.61
C ASN A 179 4.99 -3.37 4.53
N THR A 180 4.41 -4.21 5.38
CA THR A 180 5.18 -5.00 6.36
C THR A 180 6.15 -5.96 5.67
N LEU A 181 5.70 -6.67 4.63
CA LEU A 181 6.55 -7.61 3.92
C LEU A 181 7.62 -6.90 3.07
N GLY A 182 7.32 -5.71 2.54
CA GLY A 182 8.30 -4.87 1.85
C GLY A 182 9.43 -4.41 2.77
N TRP A 183 9.11 -3.95 3.99
CA TRP A 183 10.11 -3.60 5.01
C TRP A 183 10.94 -4.81 5.45
N ARG A 184 10.29 -5.97 5.64
CA ARG A 184 10.97 -7.24 5.96
C ARG A 184 11.89 -7.69 4.83
N TRP A 185 11.49 -7.45 3.56
CA TRP A 185 12.32 -7.77 2.40
C TRP A 185 13.58 -6.91 2.37
N VAL A 186 13.47 -5.59 2.59
CA VAL A 186 14.64 -4.70 2.70
C VAL A 186 15.56 -5.14 3.84
N ALA A 187 14.99 -5.52 5.00
CA ALA A 187 15.73 -5.98 6.17
C ALA A 187 16.47 -7.33 5.98
N GLY A 188 16.13 -8.12 4.95
CA GLY A 188 16.71 -9.43 4.68
C GLY A 188 16.11 -10.57 5.51
N ILE A 189 14.92 -10.36 6.11
CA ILE A 189 14.21 -11.35 6.93
C ILE A 189 12.95 -11.93 6.26
N GLN A 190 12.57 -11.42 5.10
CA GLN A 190 11.52 -12.02 4.25
C GLN A 190 12.09 -13.11 3.36
N THR A 191 13.26 -12.87 2.78
CA THR A 191 14.13 -13.88 2.17
C THR A 191 15.41 -13.87 2.98
N ILE A 192 15.60 -14.87 3.83
CA ILE A 192 16.68 -14.90 4.83
C ILE A 192 18.04 -14.61 4.18
N GLY A 193 18.72 -13.61 4.72
CA GLY A 193 20.07 -13.21 4.30
C GLY A 193 20.14 -12.37 3.01
N LYS A 194 19.03 -12.18 2.29
CA LYS A 194 18.97 -11.31 1.10
C LYS A 194 18.34 -9.97 1.47
N HIS A 195 19.16 -9.00 1.81
CA HIS A 195 18.73 -7.66 2.14
C HIS A 195 19.02 -6.66 1.01
N TYR A 196 18.42 -5.49 1.07
CA TYR A 196 18.65 -4.42 0.11
C TYR A 196 19.40 -3.25 0.77
N LEU A 197 20.60 -2.96 0.27
CA LEU A 197 21.38 -1.79 0.70
C LEU A 197 21.26 -0.66 -0.32
N ALA A 198 20.80 0.50 0.14
CA ALA A 198 20.85 1.72 -0.64
C ALA A 198 22.31 2.15 -0.81
N SER A 199 22.69 2.60 -2.00
CA SER A 199 24.00 3.17 -2.26
C SER A 199 23.88 4.58 -2.81
N SER A 200 24.84 5.43 -2.47
CA SER A 200 24.91 6.82 -2.93
C SER A 200 24.87 6.91 -4.46
N SER A 201 25.62 6.03 -5.16
CA SER A 201 25.65 6.00 -6.63
C SER A 201 24.30 5.62 -7.24
N ASN A 202 23.57 4.68 -6.63
CA ASN A 202 22.24 4.27 -7.09
C ASN A 202 21.22 5.40 -6.88
N ILE A 203 21.20 6.03 -5.70
CA ILE A 203 20.34 7.17 -5.42
C ILE A 203 20.64 8.33 -6.39
N ASN A 204 21.91 8.69 -6.53
CA ASN A 204 22.35 9.74 -7.46
C ASN A 204 21.82 9.48 -8.88
N LYS A 205 22.12 8.29 -9.44
CA LYS A 205 21.70 7.91 -10.80
C LYS A 205 20.18 8.02 -10.98
N TYR A 206 19.40 7.42 -10.09
CA TYR A 206 17.96 7.30 -10.27
C TYR A 206 17.15 8.48 -9.72
N THR A 207 17.81 9.47 -9.10
CA THR A 207 17.22 10.77 -8.81
C THR A 207 17.67 11.88 -9.79
N ASN A 208 18.32 11.50 -10.90
CA ASN A 208 18.84 12.40 -11.89
C ASN A 208 19.82 13.43 -11.28
N ASN A 209 20.76 12.94 -10.49
CA ASN A 209 21.81 13.72 -9.81
C ASN A 209 21.30 14.77 -8.80
N ARG A 210 20.07 14.62 -8.25
CA ARG A 210 19.57 15.54 -7.22
C ARG A 210 20.37 15.46 -5.92
N TYR A 211 20.86 14.28 -5.57
CA TYR A 211 21.54 14.04 -4.31
C TYR A 211 22.95 13.52 -4.56
N LEU A 212 23.93 14.31 -4.15
CA LEU A 212 25.36 14.02 -4.32
C LEU A 212 26.00 13.74 -2.95
N ASN A 213 27.02 12.90 -2.95
CA ASN A 213 27.89 12.67 -1.77
C ASN A 213 27.16 12.20 -0.50
N ILE A 214 26.11 11.39 -0.65
CA ILE A 214 25.36 10.84 0.49
C ILE A 214 26.23 9.80 1.20
N GLN A 215 26.40 9.95 2.50
CA GLN A 215 27.12 8.98 3.32
C GLN A 215 26.14 7.94 3.86
N LEU A 216 26.27 6.69 3.43
CA LEU A 216 25.44 5.57 3.82
C LEU A 216 26.29 4.41 4.33
N ASN A 217 25.70 3.56 5.18
CA ASN A 217 26.33 2.32 5.59
C ASN A 217 26.18 1.26 4.48
N ASN A 218 27.22 1.10 3.67
CA ASN A 218 27.26 0.18 2.54
C ASN A 218 27.72 -1.26 2.93
N GLY A 219 28.12 -1.48 4.18
CA GLY A 219 28.68 -2.75 4.66
C GLY A 219 27.81 -3.40 5.74
N ALA A 220 26.54 -3.04 5.87
CA ALA A 220 25.66 -3.63 6.86
C ALA A 220 25.21 -5.04 6.45
N ASP A 221 25.14 -5.93 7.42
CA ASP A 221 24.59 -7.27 7.25
C ASP A 221 23.05 -7.26 7.35
N ALA A 222 22.41 -8.30 6.80
CA ALA A 222 20.99 -8.54 6.98
C ALA A 222 20.62 -8.66 8.46
N ILE A 223 19.43 -8.23 8.82
CA ILE A 223 18.91 -8.48 10.18
C ILE A 223 18.75 -9.98 10.39
N ILE A 224 19.21 -10.47 11.54
CA ILE A 224 19.03 -11.87 11.94
C ILE A 224 17.64 -12.01 12.59
N SER A 225 16.85 -12.95 12.10
CA SER A 225 15.58 -13.33 12.70
C SER A 225 15.45 -14.85 12.74
N ASN A 226 15.17 -15.39 13.91
CA ASN A 226 14.92 -16.82 14.10
C ASN A 226 13.42 -17.19 13.97
N LYS A 227 12.55 -16.21 13.71
CA LYS A 227 11.12 -16.43 13.56
C LYS A 227 10.80 -17.01 12.18
N ILE A 228 10.20 -18.18 12.16
CA ILE A 228 9.71 -18.86 10.95
C ILE A 228 8.18 -18.85 10.99
N TYR A 229 7.56 -18.43 9.89
CA TYR A 229 6.11 -18.38 9.74
C TYR A 229 5.67 -19.45 8.76
N THR A 230 4.94 -20.45 9.25
CA THR A 230 4.36 -21.52 8.42
C THR A 230 3.02 -21.06 7.85
N ALA A 231 2.66 -21.59 6.69
CA ALA A 231 1.37 -21.31 6.08
C ALA A 231 0.26 -22.07 6.78
N ASP A 232 -0.82 -21.37 7.12
CA ASP A 232 -2.06 -21.94 7.63
C ASP A 232 -2.97 -22.39 6.48
N LYS A 233 -3.85 -23.32 6.76
CA LYS A 233 -4.89 -23.71 5.80
C LYS A 233 -6.01 -22.68 5.83
N LEU A 234 -6.27 -22.05 4.69
CA LEU A 234 -7.45 -21.19 4.53
C LEU A 234 -8.67 -22.06 4.27
N ASN A 235 -9.73 -21.85 5.05
CA ASN A 235 -11.02 -22.45 4.85
C ASN A 235 -12.02 -21.40 4.32
N ILE A 236 -11.77 -20.92 3.11
CA ILE A 236 -12.58 -19.89 2.47
C ILE A 236 -13.62 -20.55 1.59
N LYS A 237 -14.90 -20.26 1.87
CA LYS A 237 -15.98 -20.50 0.93
C LYS A 237 -16.06 -19.30 -0.01
N ASN A 238 -15.87 -19.54 -1.30
CA ASN A 238 -15.89 -18.49 -2.33
C ASN A 238 -17.18 -18.64 -3.16
N PRO A 239 -18.34 -18.15 -2.67
CA PRO A 239 -19.55 -18.16 -3.48
C PRO A 239 -19.40 -17.13 -4.61
N GLU A 240 -20.04 -17.40 -5.74
CA GLU A 240 -20.17 -16.41 -6.79
C GLU A 240 -21.02 -15.24 -6.29
N LEU A 241 -20.56 -14.01 -6.49
CA LEU A 241 -21.26 -12.80 -6.04
C LEU A 241 -22.72 -12.75 -6.53
N GLY A 242 -22.98 -13.24 -7.76
CA GLY A 242 -24.32 -13.33 -8.32
C GLY A 242 -25.33 -14.20 -7.55
N ASN A 243 -24.86 -15.00 -6.58
CA ASN A 243 -25.69 -15.86 -5.72
C ASN A 243 -25.88 -15.28 -4.32
N ILE A 244 -25.39 -14.06 -4.07
CA ILE A 244 -25.41 -13.42 -2.75
C ILE A 244 -26.50 -12.36 -2.74
N GLU A 245 -27.34 -12.36 -1.69
CA GLU A 245 -28.40 -11.36 -1.52
C GLU A 245 -27.93 -10.13 -0.73
N GLU A 246 -27.06 -10.33 0.26
CA GLU A 246 -26.53 -9.26 1.11
C GLU A 246 -25.03 -9.44 1.32
N VAL A 247 -24.29 -8.33 1.32
CA VAL A 247 -22.84 -8.37 1.44
C VAL A 247 -22.29 -7.20 2.24
N ILE A 248 -21.30 -7.49 3.09
CA ILE A 248 -20.50 -6.47 3.78
C ILE A 248 -19.30 -6.12 2.92
N VAL A 249 -19.05 -4.83 2.72
CA VAL A 249 -17.92 -4.30 1.93
C VAL A 249 -17.11 -3.35 2.77
N PHE A 250 -15.81 -3.63 2.88
CA PHE A 250 -14.84 -2.79 3.56
C PHE A 250 -14.14 -1.83 2.60
N ASP A 251 -13.40 -0.88 3.15
CA ASP A 251 -12.71 0.20 2.42
C ASP A 251 -11.52 -0.26 1.55
N ASN A 252 -11.35 -1.56 1.38
CA ASN A 252 -10.38 -2.17 0.47
C ASN A 252 -11.03 -2.74 -0.82
N TYR A 253 -12.35 -2.56 -1.02
CA TYR A 253 -13.09 -3.05 -2.19
C TYR A 253 -14.16 -2.05 -2.65
N LEU A 254 -13.74 -0.84 -3.04
CA LEU A 254 -14.64 0.27 -3.38
C LEU A 254 -14.96 0.33 -4.89
N SER A 255 -15.37 -0.81 -5.49
CA SER A 255 -15.84 -0.93 -6.87
C SER A 255 -16.81 -2.10 -7.04
N ILE A 256 -17.62 -2.38 -6.00
CA ILE A 256 -18.52 -3.53 -6.01
C ILE A 256 -19.55 -3.47 -7.13
N GLU A 257 -19.97 -2.29 -7.55
CA GLU A 257 -20.91 -2.09 -8.67
C GLU A 257 -20.36 -2.56 -10.03
N GLN A 258 -19.07 -2.86 -10.12
CA GLN A 258 -18.45 -3.44 -11.32
C GLN A 258 -18.61 -4.97 -11.39
N GLY A 259 -19.12 -5.59 -10.34
CA GLY A 259 -19.36 -7.02 -10.26
C GLY A 259 -20.73 -7.45 -10.79
N ASN A 260 -21.00 -8.77 -10.76
CA ASN A 260 -22.32 -9.31 -11.03
C ASN A 260 -23.20 -9.16 -9.79
N LEU A 261 -24.15 -8.24 -9.82
CA LEU A 261 -25.04 -7.91 -8.72
C LEU A 261 -26.47 -8.46 -8.90
N ALA A 262 -26.69 -9.43 -9.80
CA ALA A 262 -28.02 -9.86 -10.26
C ALA A 262 -29.00 -10.20 -9.12
N ASN A 263 -28.52 -10.84 -8.04
CA ASN A 263 -29.34 -11.24 -6.89
C ASN A 263 -29.11 -10.39 -5.65
N LEU A 264 -28.24 -9.38 -5.73
CA LEU A 264 -27.86 -8.57 -4.58
C LEU A 264 -29.00 -7.59 -4.22
N LYS A 265 -29.50 -7.72 -3.00
CA LYS A 265 -30.59 -6.87 -2.46
C LYS A 265 -30.06 -5.69 -1.66
N LYS A 266 -28.92 -5.88 -0.96
CA LYS A 266 -28.37 -4.84 -0.09
C LYS A 266 -26.85 -4.96 0.10
N ILE A 267 -26.19 -3.81 0.15
CA ILE A 267 -24.76 -3.68 0.45
C ILE A 267 -24.61 -2.92 1.77
N TYR A 268 -23.77 -3.44 2.67
CA TYR A 268 -23.36 -2.75 3.89
C TYR A 268 -21.94 -2.25 3.70
N LEU A 269 -21.78 -0.93 3.56
CA LEU A 269 -20.47 -0.28 3.42
C LEU A 269 -19.92 0.08 4.79
N VAL A 270 -18.76 -0.46 5.13
CA VAL A 270 -18.13 -0.21 6.43
C VAL A 270 -17.27 1.05 6.36
N GLU A 271 -17.63 2.05 7.16
CA GLU A 271 -16.83 3.26 7.36
C GLU A 271 -15.81 3.03 8.48
N ASN A 272 -14.52 3.03 8.11
CA ASN A 272 -13.39 2.91 9.02
C ASN A 272 -12.90 4.28 9.51
N ASN A 273 -12.40 4.29 10.75
CA ASN A 273 -11.70 5.43 11.36
C ASN A 273 -10.53 4.92 12.22
N ASN A 274 -9.92 5.77 13.05
CA ASN A 274 -8.81 5.38 13.94
C ASN A 274 -9.24 4.67 15.22
N THR A 275 -10.53 4.61 15.57
CA THR A 275 -11.00 4.16 16.90
C THR A 275 -10.59 2.74 17.24
N ASN A 276 -10.58 1.83 16.26
CA ASN A 276 -10.29 0.41 16.46
C ASN A 276 -9.02 -0.04 15.69
N ARG A 277 -8.14 0.90 15.31
CA ARG A 277 -6.92 0.55 14.58
C ARG A 277 -5.76 0.30 15.52
N SER A 278 -5.00 -0.75 15.24
CA SER A 278 -3.74 -1.03 15.94
C SER A 278 -2.63 -0.04 15.54
N ILE A 279 -2.68 0.49 14.31
CA ILE A 279 -1.78 1.52 13.82
C ILE A 279 -2.63 2.73 13.42
N GLU A 280 -2.39 3.85 14.10
CA GLU A 280 -3.08 5.12 13.82
C GLU A 280 -2.68 5.68 12.46
N LEU A 281 -3.65 6.12 11.66
CA LEU A 281 -3.44 6.78 10.38
C LEU A 281 -3.47 8.30 10.55
N ASP A 282 -2.73 9.01 9.70
CA ASP A 282 -2.80 10.47 9.58
C ASP A 282 -4.21 10.92 9.16
N GLU A 283 -4.63 12.10 9.63
CA GLU A 283 -5.96 12.63 9.35
C GLU A 283 -6.25 12.81 7.85
N ASN A 284 -5.23 13.14 7.05
CA ASN A 284 -5.39 13.26 5.60
C ASN A 284 -5.58 11.90 4.94
N VAL A 285 -4.95 10.84 5.49
CA VAL A 285 -5.18 9.46 5.02
C VAL A 285 -6.61 9.03 5.33
N ILE A 286 -7.11 9.29 6.54
CA ILE A 286 -8.51 9.02 6.91
C ILE A 286 -9.46 9.80 6.01
N ARG A 287 -9.20 11.08 5.77
CA ARG A 287 -10.01 11.92 4.88
C ARG A 287 -10.03 11.40 3.43
N PHE A 288 -8.88 10.98 2.91
CA PHE A 288 -8.79 10.38 1.58
C PHE A 288 -9.62 9.09 1.47
N LYS A 289 -9.49 8.18 2.45
CA LYS A 289 -10.26 6.93 2.51
C LYS A 289 -11.77 7.21 2.57
N LYS A 290 -12.19 8.18 3.41
CA LYS A 290 -13.59 8.60 3.49
C LYS A 290 -14.09 9.15 2.16
N SER A 291 -13.34 10.00 1.50
CA SER A 291 -13.72 10.56 0.20
C SER A 291 -13.84 9.49 -0.90
N LEU A 292 -13.01 8.43 -0.87
CA LEU A 292 -13.17 7.28 -1.76
C LEU A 292 -14.45 6.48 -1.46
N LEU A 293 -14.82 6.35 -0.18
CA LEU A 293 -16.09 5.73 0.21
C LEU A 293 -17.28 6.58 -0.26
N ASP A 294 -17.21 7.90 -0.11
CA ASP A 294 -18.24 8.83 -0.58
C ASP A 294 -18.43 8.75 -2.11
N ASP A 295 -17.33 8.64 -2.88
CA ASP A 295 -17.38 8.37 -4.34
C ASP A 295 -18.06 7.02 -4.67
N GLN A 296 -17.79 5.96 -3.88
CA GLN A 296 -18.51 4.69 -4.03
C GLN A 296 -20.00 4.85 -3.76
N VAL A 297 -20.37 5.57 -2.72
CA VAL A 297 -21.77 5.85 -2.36
C VAL A 297 -22.50 6.55 -3.51
N GLU A 298 -21.91 7.57 -4.11
CA GLU A 298 -22.50 8.27 -5.25
C GLU A 298 -22.69 7.34 -6.46
N ARG A 299 -21.72 6.45 -6.73
CA ARG A 299 -21.83 5.46 -7.81
C ARG A 299 -22.94 4.44 -7.56
N LEU A 300 -23.15 4.00 -6.30
CA LEU A 300 -24.26 3.12 -5.95
C LEU A 300 -25.60 3.79 -6.11
N LYS A 301 -25.76 5.05 -5.66
CA LYS A 301 -26.98 5.85 -5.87
C LYS A 301 -27.32 5.99 -7.34
N ASN A 302 -26.33 6.35 -8.17
CA ASN A 302 -26.53 6.54 -9.60
C ASN A 302 -26.94 5.25 -10.34
N ASN A 303 -26.59 4.09 -9.80
CA ASN A 303 -26.98 2.77 -10.32
C ASN A 303 -28.22 2.19 -9.62
N ASN A 304 -28.92 2.95 -8.76
CA ASN A 304 -30.09 2.51 -7.98
C ASN A 304 -29.85 1.23 -7.16
N ILE A 305 -28.63 1.06 -6.64
CA ILE A 305 -28.25 -0.07 -5.81
C ILE A 305 -28.52 0.27 -4.36
N ASN A 306 -29.24 -0.60 -3.64
CA ASN A 306 -29.57 -0.41 -2.22
C ASN A 306 -28.34 -0.64 -1.35
N PHE A 307 -28.03 0.29 -0.46
CA PHE A 307 -26.90 0.21 0.45
C PHE A 307 -27.20 0.88 1.79
N GLU A 308 -26.39 0.54 2.79
CA GLU A 308 -26.34 1.18 4.10
C GLU A 308 -24.89 1.43 4.49
N ILE A 309 -24.60 2.58 5.12
CA ILE A 309 -23.27 2.87 5.68
C ILE A 309 -23.29 2.46 7.15
N VAL A 310 -22.35 1.60 7.52
CA VAL A 310 -22.21 1.07 8.88
C VAL A 310 -20.85 1.49 9.43
N LYS A 311 -20.80 2.06 10.61
CA LYS A 311 -19.53 2.40 11.26
C LYS A 311 -18.85 1.15 11.80
N ILE A 312 -17.53 1.12 11.80
CA ILE A 312 -16.74 -0.04 12.20
C ILE A 312 -17.09 -0.56 13.62
N HIS A 313 -17.47 0.33 14.53
CA HIS A 313 -17.85 -0.06 15.89
C HIS A 313 -19.25 -0.68 16.00
N ASP A 314 -20.07 -0.58 14.95
CA ASP A 314 -21.42 -1.12 14.87
C ASP A 314 -21.46 -2.47 14.11
N LEU A 315 -20.31 -3.08 13.77
CA LEU A 315 -20.24 -4.33 13.02
C LEU A 315 -21.02 -5.49 13.67
N GLU A 316 -21.16 -5.51 14.99
CA GLU A 316 -21.96 -6.50 15.71
C GLU A 316 -23.42 -6.55 15.21
N LEU A 317 -23.95 -5.43 14.68
CA LEU A 317 -25.29 -5.39 14.10
C LEU A 317 -25.41 -6.23 12.82
N LEU A 318 -24.28 -6.55 12.18
CA LEU A 318 -24.19 -7.31 10.93
C LEU A 318 -23.84 -8.80 11.13
N LYS A 319 -23.89 -9.32 12.36
CA LYS A 319 -23.50 -10.70 12.69
C LYS A 319 -24.27 -11.78 11.92
N ASP A 320 -25.49 -11.46 11.48
CA ASP A 320 -26.34 -12.38 10.73
C ASP A 320 -26.10 -12.33 9.21
N ILE A 321 -25.31 -11.38 8.71
CA ILE A 321 -24.93 -11.30 7.31
C ILE A 321 -23.85 -12.34 7.01
N LYS A 322 -24.16 -13.26 6.09
CA LYS A 322 -23.33 -14.44 5.81
C LYS A 322 -22.07 -14.16 5.00
N TYR A 323 -22.02 -13.06 4.26
CA TYR A 323 -20.98 -12.80 3.29
C TYR A 323 -20.35 -11.42 3.47
N ALA A 324 -19.04 -11.38 3.39
CA ALA A 324 -18.28 -10.15 3.36
C ALA A 324 -17.21 -10.25 2.27
N TYR A 325 -16.94 -9.12 1.59
CA TYR A 325 -15.65 -8.95 0.93
C TYR A 325 -14.61 -8.75 2.00
N TYR A 326 -13.89 -9.81 2.27
CA TYR A 326 -13.01 -9.88 3.42
C TYR A 326 -11.89 -8.84 3.31
N PRO A 327 -11.69 -8.00 4.33
CA PRO A 327 -10.52 -7.15 4.38
C PRO A 327 -9.29 -8.05 4.49
N ASN A 328 -8.19 -7.60 3.92
CA ASN A 328 -6.93 -8.26 4.19
C ASN A 328 -6.59 -8.16 5.68
N ILE A 329 -5.68 -9.03 6.11
CA ILE A 329 -5.12 -8.94 7.46
C ILE A 329 -4.55 -7.54 7.68
N GLY A 330 -4.93 -6.93 8.79
CA GLY A 330 -4.44 -5.63 9.21
C GLY A 330 -5.51 -4.63 9.60
#